data_3005fc8dfdde8ef51783f1e67c1ddac8
#
_entry.id   3005fc8dfdde8ef51783f1e67c1ddac8
#
_cell.length_a   1.000
_cell.length_b   1.000
_cell.length_c   1.000
_cell.angle_alpha   90.00
_cell.angle_beta   90.00
_cell.angle_gamma   90.00
#
_symmetry.space_group_name_H-M   'P 1'
#
loop_
_entity.id
_entity.type
_entity.pdbx_description
1 polymer ?
#
loop_
_entity_poly.entity_id
_entity_poly.type
_entity_poly.pdbx_seq_one_letter_code
_entity_poly.pdbx_strand_id
1 'polypeptide(L)'
;MQQVTQEYSVVLVTGPRQVGKTTMLQKLMEGTSRGYVSLDDLNERALAKNDPELFLQLHKPPVLIDEVQYAPELFTYIKVYADTHHEPGAFWLTGSQVFKLMHGVQESLAGRVAVLSMTSLSQSEINGADTEPFRVDLDALLNREEKAVPADTKDIFERIYRAPCPLLQAEKIPTVRFFTAATFLPI
;
A
#
# COMPACT_ATOMS: atom_id res chain seq x y z
N MET A 1 -11.05 0.36 1.27
CA MET A 1 -10.31 0.17 2.54
C MET A 1 -11.24 0.09 3.75
N GLN A 2 -12.03 1.11 4.07
CA GLN A 2 -12.92 1.13 5.25
C GLN A 2 -13.91 -0.04 5.27
N GLN A 3 -14.59 -0.32 4.16
CA GLN A 3 -15.52 -1.43 4.06
C GLN A 3 -14.83 -2.78 4.32
N VAL A 4 -13.68 -3.02 3.69
CA VAL A 4 -12.91 -4.26 3.85
C VAL A 4 -12.41 -4.45 5.28
N THR A 5 -12.06 -3.35 5.97
CA THR A 5 -11.66 -3.36 7.39
C THR A 5 -12.79 -3.83 8.33
N GLN A 6 -14.05 -3.67 7.95
CA GLN A 6 -15.20 -4.12 8.74
C GLN A 6 -15.50 -5.62 8.56
N GLU A 7 -15.00 -6.23 7.49
CA GLU A 7 -15.28 -7.62 7.14
C GLU A 7 -14.13 -8.57 7.50
N TYR A 8 -12.88 -8.09 7.46
CA TYR A 8 -11.69 -8.92 7.66
C TYR A 8 -10.87 -8.47 8.87
N SER A 9 -10.40 -9.43 9.66
CA SER A 9 -9.50 -9.14 10.80
C SER A 9 -8.14 -8.61 10.33
N VAL A 10 -7.67 -9.04 9.17
CA VAL A 10 -6.38 -8.65 8.59
C VAL A 10 -6.60 -8.01 7.23
N VAL A 11 -6.02 -6.85 7.00
CA VAL A 11 -6.00 -6.20 5.68
C VAL A 11 -4.56 -5.94 5.28
N LEU A 12 -4.14 -6.54 4.16
CA LEU A 12 -2.81 -6.34 3.58
C LEU A 12 -2.89 -5.40 2.38
N VAL A 13 -2.18 -4.28 2.44
CA VAL A 13 -1.98 -3.37 1.31
C VAL A 13 -0.62 -3.63 0.69
N THR A 14 -0.62 -4.12 -0.53
CA THR A 14 0.60 -4.44 -1.29
C THR A 14 0.72 -3.60 -2.55
N GLY A 15 1.91 -3.56 -3.14
CA GLY A 15 2.16 -2.82 -4.38
C GLY A 15 3.59 -2.29 -4.47
N PRO A 16 3.99 -1.67 -5.58
CA PRO A 16 5.35 -1.17 -5.78
C PRO A 16 5.83 -0.23 -4.67
N ARG A 17 7.14 -0.06 -4.57
CA ARG A 17 7.72 0.96 -3.68
C ARG A 17 7.29 2.37 -4.13
N GLN A 18 7.19 3.29 -3.18
CA GLN A 18 6.94 4.73 -3.40
C GLN A 18 5.58 5.07 -4.05
N VAL A 19 4.61 4.17 -4.05
CA VAL A 19 3.24 4.47 -4.52
C VAL A 19 2.35 5.11 -3.44
N GLY A 20 2.85 5.30 -2.21
CA GLY A 20 2.13 5.98 -1.14
C GLY A 20 1.32 5.08 -0.21
N LYS A 21 1.59 3.75 -0.15
CA LYS A 21 0.86 2.80 0.72
C LYS A 21 0.80 3.26 2.17
N THR A 22 1.97 3.46 2.78
CA THR A 22 2.10 3.86 4.18
C THR A 22 1.45 5.22 4.43
N THR A 23 1.68 6.20 3.56
CA THR A 23 1.08 7.54 3.66
C THR A 23 -0.45 7.49 3.62
N MET A 24 -1.02 6.70 2.70
CA MET A 24 -2.47 6.50 2.61
C MET A 24 -3.03 5.90 3.90
N LEU A 25 -2.41 4.84 4.41
CA LEU A 25 -2.87 4.17 5.63
C LEU A 25 -2.71 5.05 6.87
N GLN A 26 -1.60 5.78 7.00
CA GLN A 26 -1.41 6.75 8.07
C GLN A 26 -2.49 7.83 8.05
N LYS A 27 -2.85 8.33 6.87
CA LYS A 27 -3.93 9.30 6.73
C LYS A 27 -5.31 8.71 7.09
N LEU A 28 -5.56 7.44 6.76
CA LEU A 28 -6.81 6.76 7.11
C LEU A 28 -6.92 6.42 8.59
N MET A 29 -5.82 6.32 9.32
CA MET A 29 -5.83 6.07 10.75
C MET A 29 -5.88 7.35 11.60
N GLU A 30 -5.75 8.53 10.99
CA GLU A 30 -5.91 9.80 11.71
C GLU A 30 -7.25 9.85 12.46
N GLY A 31 -7.20 10.21 13.74
CA GLY A 31 -8.37 10.25 14.63
C GLY A 31 -8.86 8.87 15.13
N THR A 32 -8.14 7.78 14.84
CA THR A 32 -8.40 6.45 15.38
C THR A 32 -7.40 6.09 16.50
N SER A 33 -7.69 5.04 17.27
CA SER A 33 -6.77 4.51 18.28
C SER A 33 -5.75 3.52 17.73
N ARG A 34 -5.63 3.38 16.40
CA ARG A 34 -4.73 2.41 15.77
C ARG A 34 -3.28 2.77 16.01
N GLY A 35 -2.50 1.82 16.52
CA GLY A 35 -1.05 1.93 16.66
C GLY A 35 -0.35 1.86 15.29
N TYR A 36 0.90 2.34 15.23
CA TYR A 36 1.77 2.24 14.06
C TYR A 36 3.15 1.74 14.46
N VAL A 37 3.66 0.78 13.74
CA VAL A 37 5.03 0.30 13.86
C VAL A 37 5.59 -0.03 12.48
N SER A 38 6.87 0.29 12.24
CA SER A 38 7.55 -0.01 10.98
C SER A 38 8.69 -0.99 11.21
N LEU A 39 8.73 -2.04 10.40
CA LEU A 39 9.84 -3.00 10.38
C LEU A 39 11.05 -2.52 9.56
N ASP A 40 11.04 -1.27 9.11
CA ASP A 40 12.26 -0.59 8.67
C ASP A 40 13.16 -0.25 9.86
N ASP A 41 12.59 -0.06 11.07
CA ASP A 41 13.36 0.00 12.30
C ASP A 41 14.00 -1.37 12.60
N LEU A 42 15.32 -1.37 12.81
CA LEU A 42 16.08 -2.60 13.00
C LEU A 42 15.78 -3.28 14.34
N ASN A 43 15.44 -2.53 15.38
CA ASN A 43 15.12 -3.08 16.69
C ASN A 43 13.73 -3.75 16.66
N GLU A 44 12.75 -3.05 16.09
CA GLU A 44 11.39 -3.57 15.87
C GLU A 44 11.41 -4.83 14.99
N ARG A 45 12.19 -4.79 13.91
CA ARG A 45 12.41 -5.95 13.03
C ARG A 45 13.05 -7.12 13.76
N ALA A 46 14.08 -6.87 14.58
CA ALA A 46 14.74 -7.91 15.34
C ALA A 46 13.80 -8.54 16.37
N LEU A 47 13.02 -7.73 17.07
CA LEU A 47 12.00 -8.18 18.01
C LEU A 47 10.93 -9.02 17.29
N ALA A 48 10.38 -8.51 16.18
CA ALA A 48 9.34 -9.20 15.41
C ALA A 48 9.79 -10.58 14.88
N LYS A 49 11.09 -10.76 14.60
CA LYS A 49 11.65 -12.04 14.16
C LYS A 49 11.96 -12.99 15.30
N ASN A 50 12.58 -12.48 16.37
CA ASN A 50 13.10 -13.32 17.45
C ASN A 50 12.04 -13.66 18.49
N ASP A 51 11.09 -12.73 18.72
CA ASP A 51 9.99 -12.90 19.67
C ASP A 51 8.70 -12.25 19.14
N PRO A 52 8.04 -12.87 18.15
CA PRO A 52 6.79 -12.36 17.57
C PRO A 52 5.67 -12.19 18.59
N GLU A 53 5.64 -13.02 19.63
CA GLU A 53 4.63 -12.95 20.69
C GLU A 53 4.79 -11.67 21.50
N LEU A 54 6.00 -11.40 21.97
CA LEU A 54 6.32 -10.17 22.71
C LEU A 54 6.09 -8.94 21.83
N PHE A 55 6.46 -9.00 20.54
CA PHE A 55 6.19 -7.91 19.60
C PHE A 55 4.69 -7.57 19.55
N LEU A 56 3.80 -8.55 19.43
CA LEU A 56 2.35 -8.33 19.40
C LEU A 56 1.77 -7.91 20.76
N GLN A 57 2.41 -8.28 21.87
CA GLN A 57 2.02 -7.79 23.21
C GLN A 57 2.33 -6.31 23.38
N LEU A 58 3.44 -5.82 22.80
CA LEU A 58 3.83 -4.40 22.83
C LEU A 58 3.02 -3.58 21.81
N HIS A 59 2.75 -4.14 20.64
CA HIS A 59 1.99 -3.49 19.55
C HIS A 59 0.59 -4.10 19.41
N LYS A 60 -0.24 -3.85 20.43
CA LYS A 60 -1.59 -4.42 20.50
C LYS A 60 -2.49 -3.91 19.35
N PRO A 61 -3.35 -4.78 18.81
CA PRO A 61 -4.39 -4.34 17.87
C PRO A 61 -5.36 -3.31 18.50
N PRO A 62 -5.94 -2.43 17.70
CA PRO A 62 -5.72 -2.31 16.26
C PRO A 62 -4.37 -1.67 15.91
N VAL A 63 -3.61 -2.28 15.02
CA VAL A 63 -2.25 -1.83 14.67
C VAL A 63 -2.00 -1.87 13.16
N LEU A 64 -1.20 -0.91 12.67
CA LEU A 64 -0.61 -0.90 11.34
C LEU A 64 0.86 -1.33 11.46
N ILE A 65 1.20 -2.46 10.83
CA ILE A 65 2.58 -2.97 10.73
C ILE A 65 3.08 -2.72 9.31
N ASP A 66 4.06 -1.84 9.18
CA ASP A 66 4.63 -1.44 7.90
C ASP A 66 5.82 -2.33 7.52
N GLU A 67 5.94 -2.64 6.21
CA GLU A 67 6.99 -3.49 5.62
C GLU A 67 7.06 -4.90 6.25
N VAL A 68 5.90 -5.53 6.45
CA VAL A 68 5.76 -6.83 7.15
C VAL A 68 6.54 -7.98 6.50
N GLN A 69 6.97 -7.86 5.23
CA GLN A 69 7.81 -8.85 4.58
C GLN A 69 9.18 -9.06 5.24
N TYR A 70 9.58 -8.16 6.12
CA TYR A 70 10.84 -8.31 6.86
C TYR A 70 10.75 -9.25 8.06
N ALA A 71 9.52 -9.59 8.52
CA ALA A 71 9.30 -10.56 9.60
C ALA A 71 8.10 -11.47 9.28
N PRO A 72 8.23 -12.41 8.33
CA PRO A 72 7.16 -13.33 7.96
C PRO A 72 6.72 -14.23 9.12
N GLU A 73 7.53 -14.38 10.14
CA GLU A 73 7.25 -15.10 11.39
C GLU A 73 5.96 -14.58 12.05
N LEU A 74 5.68 -13.28 11.92
CA LEU A 74 4.48 -12.64 12.47
C LEU A 74 3.19 -13.23 11.92
N PHE A 75 3.17 -13.74 10.68
CA PHE A 75 1.92 -14.22 10.05
C PHE A 75 1.28 -15.36 10.83
N THR A 76 2.06 -16.24 11.43
CA THR A 76 1.54 -17.34 12.25
C THR A 76 0.85 -16.83 13.52
N TYR A 77 1.43 -15.85 14.18
CA TYR A 77 0.87 -15.26 15.41
C TYR A 77 -0.34 -14.38 15.11
N ILE A 78 -0.31 -13.61 14.02
CA ILE A 78 -1.45 -12.83 13.53
C ILE A 78 -2.63 -13.75 13.18
N LYS A 79 -2.35 -14.92 12.57
CA LYS A 79 -3.36 -15.94 12.31
C LYS A 79 -4.03 -16.41 13.59
N VAL A 80 -3.23 -16.81 14.59
CA VAL A 80 -3.75 -17.28 15.89
C VAL A 80 -4.62 -16.21 16.53
N TYR A 81 -4.16 -14.95 16.51
CA TYR A 81 -4.94 -13.84 17.04
C TYR A 81 -6.29 -13.68 16.29
N ALA A 82 -6.26 -13.66 14.96
CA ALA A 82 -7.45 -13.51 14.12
C ALA A 82 -8.47 -14.64 14.37
N ASP A 83 -7.99 -15.88 14.56
CA ASP A 83 -8.82 -17.05 14.84
C ASP A 83 -9.44 -17.04 16.25
N THR A 84 -8.77 -16.38 17.19
CA THR A 84 -9.22 -16.37 18.60
C THR A 84 -10.18 -15.20 18.88
N HIS A 85 -9.90 -14.02 18.30
CA HIS A 85 -10.59 -12.79 18.68
C HIS A 85 -11.66 -12.37 17.67
N HIS A 86 -11.51 -12.74 16.40
CA HIS A 86 -12.43 -12.36 15.31
C HIS A 86 -12.73 -10.86 15.22
N GLU A 87 -11.75 -10.02 15.59
CA GLU A 87 -11.89 -8.56 15.60
C GLU A 87 -11.67 -8.00 14.18
N PRO A 88 -12.67 -7.36 13.55
CA PRO A 88 -12.50 -6.74 12.23
C PRO A 88 -11.47 -5.64 12.28
N GLY A 89 -10.58 -5.61 11.27
CA GLY A 89 -9.58 -4.59 11.14
C GLY A 89 -8.50 -4.59 12.22
N ALA A 90 -8.32 -5.66 12.99
CA ALA A 90 -7.30 -5.75 14.02
C ALA A 90 -5.89 -5.41 13.47
N PHE A 91 -5.55 -5.96 12.30
CA PHE A 91 -4.24 -5.74 11.68
C PHE A 91 -4.36 -5.09 10.32
N TRP A 92 -3.67 -3.98 10.14
CA TRP A 92 -3.34 -3.44 8.82
C TRP A 92 -1.87 -3.73 8.55
N LEU A 93 -1.59 -4.32 7.41
CA LEU A 93 -0.25 -4.72 7.02
C LEU A 93 0.12 -4.02 5.71
N THR A 94 1.38 -3.62 5.57
CA THR A 94 1.88 -3.17 4.28
C THR A 94 3.11 -3.96 3.87
N GLY A 95 3.36 -3.97 2.56
CA GLY A 95 4.59 -4.51 2.02
C GLY A 95 4.76 -4.26 0.54
N SER A 96 6.03 -4.16 0.13
CA SER A 96 6.39 -3.86 -1.26
C SER A 96 6.84 -5.09 -2.05
N GLN A 97 7.21 -6.19 -1.39
CA GLN A 97 7.69 -7.42 -2.03
C GLN A 97 6.54 -8.42 -2.21
N VAL A 98 5.71 -8.20 -3.22
CA VAL A 98 4.46 -8.94 -3.45
C VAL A 98 4.66 -10.46 -3.42
N PHE A 99 5.66 -10.99 -4.13
CA PHE A 99 5.88 -12.44 -4.21
C PHE A 99 6.21 -13.08 -2.85
N LYS A 100 7.09 -12.46 -2.06
CA LYS A 100 7.43 -12.97 -0.72
C LYS A 100 6.24 -12.89 0.24
N LEU A 101 5.48 -11.80 0.16
CA LEU A 101 4.28 -11.61 0.97
C LEU A 101 3.20 -12.64 0.64
N MET A 102 2.91 -12.83 -0.65
CA MET A 102 1.85 -13.75 -1.08
C MET A 102 2.12 -15.19 -0.67
N HIS A 103 3.38 -15.65 -0.69
CA HIS A 103 3.74 -16.99 -0.22
C HIS A 103 3.39 -17.15 1.26
N GLY A 104 3.89 -16.26 2.14
CA GLY A 104 3.60 -16.33 3.58
C GLY A 104 2.12 -16.13 3.92
N VAL A 105 1.44 -15.25 3.20
CA VAL A 105 0.01 -14.98 3.37
C VAL A 105 -0.84 -16.18 2.95
N GLN A 106 -0.55 -16.82 1.83
CA GLN A 106 -1.28 -18.01 1.36
C GLN A 106 -1.15 -19.17 2.34
N GLU A 107 0.04 -19.37 2.92
CA GLU A 107 0.27 -20.45 3.88
C GLU A 107 -0.38 -20.20 5.23
N SER A 108 -0.35 -18.96 5.72
CA SER A 108 -0.72 -18.66 7.11
C SER A 108 -2.07 -17.93 7.25
N LEU A 109 -2.42 -17.01 6.33
CA LEU A 109 -3.57 -16.10 6.49
C LEU A 109 -4.71 -16.36 5.51
N ALA A 110 -4.71 -17.48 4.79
CA ALA A 110 -5.78 -17.83 3.84
C ALA A 110 -7.17 -17.76 4.51
N GLY A 111 -8.12 -17.06 3.87
CA GLY A 111 -9.48 -16.88 4.38
C GLY A 111 -9.64 -15.84 5.50
N ARG A 112 -8.56 -15.25 6.00
CA ARG A 112 -8.55 -14.27 7.11
C ARG A 112 -8.09 -12.89 6.70
N VAL A 113 -7.43 -12.79 5.56
CA VAL A 113 -6.83 -11.57 5.04
C VAL A 113 -7.53 -11.10 3.79
N ALA A 114 -7.83 -9.82 3.73
CA ALA A 114 -8.14 -9.15 2.48
C ALA A 114 -6.88 -8.51 1.91
N VAL A 115 -6.57 -8.81 0.67
CA VAL A 115 -5.40 -8.26 -0.04
C VAL A 115 -5.85 -7.16 -0.97
N LEU A 116 -5.35 -5.95 -0.74
CA LEU A 116 -5.56 -4.78 -1.58
C LEU A 116 -4.28 -4.45 -2.33
N SER A 117 -4.35 -4.44 -3.65
CA SER A 117 -3.22 -4.04 -4.49
C SER A 117 -3.30 -2.55 -4.81
N MET A 118 -2.30 -1.80 -4.37
CA MET A 118 -2.16 -0.39 -4.68
C MET A 118 -1.18 -0.21 -5.83
N THR A 119 -1.63 0.43 -6.89
CA THR A 119 -0.79 0.81 -8.03
C THR A 119 -0.34 2.27 -7.90
N SER A 120 0.51 2.70 -8.80
CA SER A 120 0.87 4.11 -8.94
C SER A 120 -0.33 4.95 -9.41
N LEU A 121 -0.22 6.27 -9.29
CA LEU A 121 -1.26 7.19 -9.71
C LEU A 121 -1.63 7.01 -11.19
N SER A 122 -2.92 6.96 -11.46
CA SER A 122 -3.47 7.01 -12.81
C SER A 122 -3.35 8.41 -13.40
N GLN A 123 -3.49 8.55 -14.72
CA GLN A 123 -3.48 9.87 -15.38
C GLN A 123 -4.63 10.77 -14.88
N SER A 124 -5.77 10.18 -14.57
CA SER A 124 -6.91 10.92 -14.01
C SER A 124 -6.58 11.49 -12.63
N GLU A 125 -5.99 10.68 -11.76
CA GLU A 125 -5.54 11.11 -10.43
C GLU A 125 -4.46 12.19 -10.49
N ILE A 126 -3.49 12.06 -11.42
CA ILE A 126 -2.45 13.09 -11.64
C ILE A 126 -3.07 14.41 -12.09
N ASN A 127 -4.12 14.36 -12.90
CA ASN A 127 -4.81 15.55 -13.40
C ASN A 127 -5.88 16.08 -12.41
N GLY A 128 -6.06 15.44 -11.24
CA GLY A 128 -7.08 15.80 -10.27
C GLY A 128 -8.50 15.59 -10.76
N ALA A 129 -8.70 14.74 -11.77
CA ALA A 129 -10.00 14.40 -12.30
C ALA A 129 -10.64 13.25 -11.52
N ASP A 130 -11.96 13.29 -11.37
CA ASP A 130 -12.71 12.17 -10.78
C ASP A 130 -12.50 10.89 -11.59
N THR A 131 -12.17 9.83 -10.90
CA THR A 131 -11.96 8.52 -11.50
C THR A 131 -13.26 7.73 -11.49
N GLU A 132 -13.93 7.69 -12.64
CA GLU A 132 -15.02 6.74 -12.85
C GLU A 132 -14.48 5.39 -13.34
N PRO A 133 -15.10 4.26 -12.96
CA PRO A 133 -14.76 2.96 -13.51
C PRO A 133 -14.81 2.99 -15.05
N PHE A 134 -13.88 2.23 -15.68
CA PHE A 134 -13.88 2.15 -17.13
C PHE A 134 -15.16 1.43 -17.62
N ARG A 135 -15.96 2.13 -18.43
CA ARG A 135 -17.18 1.61 -19.04
C ARG A 135 -16.96 1.49 -20.55
N VAL A 136 -17.48 0.41 -21.14
CA VAL A 136 -17.34 0.10 -22.57
C VAL A 136 -18.57 0.50 -23.39
N ASP A 137 -19.59 1.10 -22.77
CA ASP A 137 -20.75 1.62 -23.50
C ASP A 137 -20.38 2.86 -24.32
N LEU A 138 -21.04 3.02 -25.46
CA LEU A 138 -20.73 4.06 -26.44
C LEU A 138 -20.86 5.47 -25.85
N ASP A 139 -21.89 5.72 -25.04
CA ASP A 139 -22.13 7.03 -24.45
C ASP A 139 -21.01 7.41 -23.45
N ALA A 140 -20.54 6.46 -22.66
CA ALA A 140 -19.41 6.68 -21.74
C ALA A 140 -18.10 6.95 -22.51
N LEU A 141 -17.89 6.30 -23.66
CA LEU A 141 -16.70 6.52 -24.49
C LEU A 141 -16.74 7.90 -25.15
N LEU A 142 -17.88 8.31 -25.72
CA LEU A 142 -18.05 9.65 -26.32
C LEU A 142 -17.87 10.75 -25.26
N ASN A 143 -18.46 10.61 -24.07
CA ASN A 143 -18.28 11.55 -22.98
C ASN A 143 -16.81 11.65 -22.51
N ARG A 144 -16.05 10.57 -22.60
CA ARG A 144 -14.62 10.58 -22.30
C ARG A 144 -13.79 11.30 -23.36
N GLU A 145 -14.16 11.12 -24.65
CA GLU A 145 -13.50 11.81 -25.74
C GLU A 145 -13.70 13.33 -25.64
N GLU A 146 -14.91 13.78 -25.31
CA GLU A 146 -15.18 15.21 -25.08
C GLU A 146 -14.41 15.81 -23.91
N LYS A 147 -14.17 15.02 -22.84
CA LYS A 147 -13.41 15.43 -21.65
C LYS A 147 -11.89 15.20 -21.80
N ALA A 148 -11.43 14.63 -22.90
CA ALA A 148 -10.03 14.35 -23.11
C ALA A 148 -9.21 15.63 -23.19
N VAL A 149 -8.25 15.79 -22.30
CA VAL A 149 -7.28 16.88 -22.38
C VAL A 149 -6.17 16.45 -23.36
N PRO A 150 -6.02 17.16 -24.49
CA PRO A 150 -4.94 16.84 -25.41
C PRO A 150 -3.58 17.02 -24.71
N ALA A 151 -2.75 16.01 -24.78
CA ALA A 151 -1.39 16.05 -24.24
C ALA A 151 -0.39 16.19 -25.40
N ASP A 152 0.53 17.15 -25.29
CA ASP A 152 1.64 17.26 -26.22
C ASP A 152 2.63 16.10 -25.99
N THR A 153 3.34 15.73 -27.06
CA THR A 153 4.38 14.69 -27.00
C THR A 153 5.40 14.97 -25.90
N LYS A 154 5.79 16.23 -25.71
CA LYS A 154 6.70 16.66 -24.65
C LYS A 154 6.12 16.36 -23.27
N ASP A 155 4.85 16.65 -23.04
CA ASP A 155 4.17 16.38 -21.77
C ASP A 155 4.12 14.89 -21.47
N ILE A 156 3.88 14.05 -22.48
CA ILE A 156 3.89 12.60 -22.37
C ILE A 156 5.26 12.10 -21.93
N PHE A 157 6.33 12.54 -22.60
CA PHE A 157 7.71 12.16 -22.24
C PHE A 157 8.09 12.67 -20.85
N GLU A 158 7.70 13.87 -20.47
CA GLU A 158 7.96 14.41 -19.14
C GLU A 158 7.23 13.61 -18.06
N ARG A 159 6.00 13.18 -18.29
CA ARG A 159 5.24 12.30 -17.39
C ARG A 159 5.87 10.91 -17.28
N ILE A 160 6.30 10.31 -18.39
CA ILE A 160 7.05 9.05 -18.39
C ILE A 160 8.35 9.20 -17.57
N TYR A 161 9.05 10.30 -17.75
CA TYR A 161 10.30 10.58 -17.05
C TYR A 161 10.10 10.79 -15.55
N ARG A 162 9.04 11.48 -15.13
CA ARG A 162 8.70 11.68 -13.71
C ARG A 162 8.20 10.40 -13.03
N ALA A 163 7.89 9.37 -13.80
CA ALA A 163 7.19 8.17 -13.34
C ALA A 163 5.88 8.50 -12.55
N PRO A 164 4.95 7.57 -12.38
CA PRO A 164 3.71 7.81 -11.64
C PRO A 164 3.91 7.76 -10.11
N CYS A 165 5.05 8.26 -9.62
CA CYS A 165 5.38 8.35 -8.21
C CYS A 165 4.74 9.61 -7.60
N PRO A 166 3.92 9.50 -6.54
CA PRO A 166 3.26 10.65 -5.92
C PRO A 166 4.21 11.78 -5.50
N LEU A 167 5.40 11.44 -5.00
CA LEU A 167 6.40 12.43 -4.59
C LEU A 167 6.94 13.26 -5.76
N LEU A 168 7.12 12.64 -6.94
CA LEU A 168 7.61 13.33 -8.14
C LEU A 168 6.51 14.17 -8.80
N GLN A 169 5.24 13.82 -8.58
CA GLN A 169 4.09 14.58 -9.08
C GLN A 169 3.76 15.80 -8.20
N ALA A 170 4.17 15.80 -6.94
CA ALA A 170 3.83 16.85 -5.97
C ALA A 170 4.64 18.16 -6.16
N GLU A 171 5.30 18.41 -7.27
CA GLU A 171 6.07 19.63 -7.66
C GLU A 171 7.12 20.12 -6.64
N LYS A 172 7.30 19.45 -5.52
CA LYS A 172 8.14 19.92 -4.41
C LYS A 172 9.60 19.46 -4.50
N ILE A 173 9.97 18.65 -5.49
CA ILE A 173 11.33 18.16 -5.65
C ILE A 173 11.98 18.83 -6.87
N PRO A 174 12.91 19.76 -6.66
CA PRO A 174 13.52 20.55 -7.76
C PRO A 174 14.39 19.73 -8.71
N THR A 175 14.71 18.48 -8.42
CA THR A 175 15.67 17.69 -9.20
C THR A 175 15.18 16.24 -9.41
N VAL A 176 14.36 16.07 -10.45
CA VAL A 176 13.90 14.75 -10.93
C VAL A 176 15.09 13.82 -11.28
N ARG A 177 16.24 14.37 -11.65
CA ARG A 177 17.44 13.62 -12.04
C ARG A 177 17.99 12.66 -10.97
N PHE A 178 17.89 13.00 -9.69
CA PHE A 178 18.42 12.15 -8.61
C PHE A 178 17.53 10.94 -8.30
N PHE A 179 16.22 11.09 -8.44
CA PHE A 179 15.28 10.02 -8.12
C PHE A 179 15.23 8.93 -9.19
N THR A 180 15.33 9.28 -10.46
CA THR A 180 15.37 8.31 -11.56
C THR A 180 16.65 7.50 -11.57
N ALA A 181 17.80 8.08 -11.22
CA ALA A 181 19.07 7.36 -11.11
C ALA A 181 19.06 6.33 -9.97
N ALA A 182 18.45 6.64 -8.84
CA ALA A 182 18.35 5.71 -7.71
C ALA A 182 17.38 4.53 -7.96
N THR A 183 16.39 4.72 -8.85
CA THR A 183 15.40 3.66 -9.18
C THR A 183 15.95 2.66 -10.21
N PHE A 184 16.98 3.03 -10.97
CA PHE A 184 17.58 2.22 -12.04
C PHE A 184 18.93 1.60 -11.68
N LEU A 185 19.42 1.70 -10.45
CA LEU A 185 20.57 0.92 -10.02
C LEU A 185 20.13 -0.52 -9.83
N PRO A 186 20.63 -1.49 -10.62
CA PRO A 186 20.35 -2.89 -10.37
C PRO A 186 20.94 -3.26 -9.02
N ILE A 187 20.12 -3.90 -8.20
CA ILE A 187 20.55 -4.57 -6.96
C ILE A 187 21.20 -5.88 -7.33
#